data_d1f8a58eecd398aa27f016d4a2664078
#
_entry.id   d1f8a58eecd398aa27f016d4a2664078
#
_cell.length_a   1.000
_cell.length_b   1.000
_cell.length_c   1.000
_cell.angle_alpha   90.00
_cell.angle_beta   90.00
_cell.angle_gamma   90.00
#
_symmetry.space_group_name_H-M   'P 1'
#
loop_
_entity.id
_entity.type
_entity.pdbx_description
1 polymer ?
#
loop_
_entity_poly.entity_id
_entity_poly.type
_entity_poly.pdbx_seq_one_letter_code
_entity_poly.pdbx_strand_id
1 'polypeptide(L)'
;QPKLYLSYERMAYFEKNDGSFRVTFDTDITTRRHDVRLELGNYGKKIIPENMFLMEIKINKAVPIWFTKILSEYDIYPVSFSKYGTEYKQYIMENLKRKDEFVCLNQFLQQQQTIQSVLAHQC
;
A
#
# COMPACT_ATOMS: atom_id res chain seq x y z
N GLN A 1 -9.81 1.00 19.29
CA GLN A 1 -8.41 1.39 19.28
C GLN A 1 -7.88 1.51 17.85
N PRO A 2 -7.03 2.49 17.56
CA PRO A 2 -6.40 2.63 16.24
C PRO A 2 -5.68 1.34 15.82
N LYS A 3 -5.83 0.94 14.55
CA LYS A 3 -5.22 -0.28 13.99
C LYS A 3 -4.15 0.00 12.96
N LEU A 4 -4.13 1.23 12.43
CA LEU A 4 -3.24 1.64 11.37
C LEU A 4 -2.94 3.13 11.51
N TYR A 5 -1.66 3.48 11.45
CA TYR A 5 -1.20 4.83 11.17
C TYR A 5 -1.11 5.00 9.66
N LEU A 6 -1.54 6.14 9.16
CA LEU A 6 -1.44 6.50 7.75
C LEU A 6 -1.13 7.99 7.64
N SER A 7 -0.10 8.33 6.90
CA SER A 7 0.28 9.70 6.56
C SER A 7 0.57 9.84 5.07
N TYR A 8 0.42 11.04 4.54
CA TYR A 8 0.78 11.39 3.17
C TYR A 8 0.93 12.90 3.05
N GLU A 9 1.66 13.33 2.05
CA GLU A 9 1.71 14.72 1.65
C GLU A 9 0.66 15.00 0.58
N ARG A 10 -0.02 16.13 0.65
CA ARG A 10 -1.09 16.48 -0.28
C ARG A 10 -0.94 17.88 -0.85
N MET A 11 -0.99 17.98 -2.17
CA MET A 11 -1.26 19.21 -2.89
C MET A 11 -2.70 19.20 -3.37
N ALA A 12 -3.46 20.26 -3.09
CA ALA A 12 -4.86 20.39 -3.48
C ALA A 12 -5.06 21.61 -4.36
N TYR A 13 -5.76 21.41 -5.48
CA TYR A 13 -6.10 22.44 -6.44
C TYR A 13 -7.63 22.51 -6.57
N PHE A 14 -8.14 23.74 -6.61
CA PHE A 14 -9.57 24.01 -6.72
C PHE A 14 -9.83 24.87 -7.95
N GLU A 15 -10.99 24.66 -8.58
CA GLU A 15 -11.48 25.58 -9.60
C GLU A 15 -11.65 26.99 -9.02
N LYS A 16 -11.18 27.98 -9.79
CA LYS A 16 -11.10 29.37 -9.31
C LYS A 16 -12.46 29.99 -8.94
N ASN A 17 -13.52 29.65 -9.68
CA ASN A 17 -14.81 30.32 -9.60
C ASN A 17 -15.90 29.51 -8.88
N ASP A 18 -15.78 28.22 -8.75
CA ASP A 18 -16.87 27.35 -8.31
C ASP A 18 -16.45 26.37 -7.20
N GLY A 19 -15.22 26.09 -6.96
CA GLY A 19 -14.78 25.13 -5.94
C GLY A 19 -15.42 23.72 -6.07
N SER A 20 -16.31 23.50 -7.03
CA SER A 20 -16.99 22.23 -7.28
C SER A 20 -16.08 21.21 -7.94
N PHE A 21 -14.99 21.66 -8.55
CA PHE A 21 -13.95 20.84 -9.16
C PHE A 21 -12.67 20.94 -8.34
N ARG A 22 -12.23 19.80 -7.82
CA ARG A 22 -11.02 19.69 -7.01
C ARG A 22 -10.16 18.54 -7.49
N VAL A 23 -8.87 18.79 -7.63
CA VAL A 23 -7.85 17.78 -7.93
C VAL A 23 -6.85 17.77 -6.79
N THR A 24 -6.56 16.60 -6.23
CA THR A 24 -5.52 16.42 -5.21
C THR A 24 -4.47 15.45 -5.70
N PHE A 25 -3.22 15.71 -5.31
CA PHE A 25 -2.08 14.82 -5.54
C PHE A 25 -1.51 14.41 -4.20
N ASP A 26 -1.57 13.12 -3.90
CA ASP A 26 -1.02 12.54 -2.68
C ASP A 26 0.31 11.84 -3.00
N THR A 27 1.33 12.20 -2.25
CA THR A 27 2.66 11.60 -2.32
C THR A 27 3.07 11.10 -0.94
N ASP A 28 4.16 10.38 -0.87
CA ASP A 28 4.76 9.92 0.38
C ASP A 28 3.79 9.15 1.30
N ILE A 29 2.92 8.33 0.70
CA ILE A 29 1.89 7.60 1.44
C ILE A 29 2.56 6.52 2.28
N THR A 30 2.62 6.75 3.58
CA THR A 30 3.34 5.94 4.57
C THR A 30 2.38 5.33 5.57
N THR A 31 2.60 4.07 5.92
CA THR A 31 1.74 3.32 6.85
C THR A 31 2.55 2.51 7.84
N ARG A 32 1.99 2.27 9.04
CA ARG A 32 2.51 1.33 10.05
C ARG A 32 1.40 0.77 10.92
N ARG A 33 1.57 -0.48 11.38
CA ARG A 33 0.58 -1.17 12.24
C ARG A 33 1.00 -1.28 13.70
N HIS A 34 2.21 -0.87 14.03
CA HIS A 34 2.74 -0.75 15.39
C HIS A 34 3.08 0.71 15.65
N ASP A 35 3.08 1.11 16.92
CA ASP A 35 3.35 2.50 17.30
C ASP A 35 2.48 3.50 16.52
N VAL A 36 1.18 3.24 16.48
CA VAL A 36 0.23 4.00 15.65
C VAL A 36 -0.08 5.41 16.18
N ARG A 37 0.60 5.84 17.23
CA ARG A 37 0.47 7.17 17.83
C ARG A 37 1.02 8.24 16.88
N LEU A 38 0.31 9.36 16.76
CA LEU A 38 0.67 10.43 15.83
C LEU A 38 1.95 11.16 16.22
N GLU A 39 2.21 11.32 17.52
CA GLU A 39 3.37 12.01 18.06
C GLU A 39 4.71 11.34 17.78
N LEU A 40 4.69 10.10 17.30
CA LEU A 40 5.91 9.38 16.92
C LEU A 40 6.45 9.72 15.52
N GLY A 41 5.81 10.65 14.81
CA GLY A 41 6.23 11.07 13.47
C GLY A 41 5.73 10.17 12.34
N ASN A 42 6.19 10.43 11.12
CA ASN A 42 5.66 9.83 9.88
C ASN A 42 6.56 8.72 9.30
N TYR A 43 7.20 7.94 10.11
CA TYR A 43 7.95 6.77 9.65
C TYR A 43 7.03 5.57 9.38
N GLY A 44 7.47 4.67 8.53
CA GLY A 44 6.74 3.44 8.21
C GLY A 44 7.06 2.92 6.82
N LYS A 45 6.15 2.09 6.30
CA LYS A 45 6.26 1.49 4.98
C LYS A 45 5.51 2.34 3.95
N LYS A 46 6.12 2.59 2.80
CA LYS A 46 5.47 3.21 1.64
C LYS A 46 4.53 2.21 0.95
N ILE A 47 3.32 2.63 0.61
CA ILE A 47 2.36 1.79 -0.11
C ILE A 47 2.34 2.00 -1.61
N ILE A 48 2.96 3.09 -2.09
CA ILE A 48 3.26 3.35 -3.50
C ILE A 48 4.74 3.73 -3.65
N PRO A 49 5.36 3.51 -4.83
CA PRO A 49 6.73 3.96 -5.11
C PRO A 49 6.92 5.46 -4.91
N GLU A 50 8.12 5.88 -4.55
CA GLU A 50 8.46 7.28 -4.28
C GLU A 50 8.30 8.21 -5.51
N ASN A 51 8.44 7.65 -6.72
CA ASN A 51 8.28 8.38 -7.98
C ASN A 51 6.83 8.39 -8.48
N MET A 52 5.88 7.92 -7.69
CA MET A 52 4.45 7.90 -8.02
C MET A 52 3.67 8.81 -7.08
N PHE A 53 2.56 9.30 -7.60
CA PHE A 53 1.56 10.03 -6.82
C PHE A 53 0.16 9.52 -7.14
N LEU A 54 -0.72 9.66 -6.17
CA LEU A 54 -2.13 9.33 -6.33
C LEU A 54 -2.88 10.63 -6.64
N MET A 55 -3.45 10.73 -7.84
CA MET A 55 -4.34 11.82 -8.22
C MET A 55 -5.79 11.43 -7.90
N GLU A 56 -6.48 12.27 -7.15
CA GLU A 56 -7.90 12.12 -6.86
C GLU A 56 -8.67 13.33 -7.40
N ILE A 57 -9.71 13.08 -8.19
CA ILE A 57 -10.57 14.10 -8.79
C ILE A 57 -11.92 14.05 -8.10
N LYS A 58 -12.36 15.18 -7.54
CA LYS A 58 -13.71 15.37 -6.99
C LYS A 58 -14.42 16.45 -7.76
N ILE A 59 -15.57 16.09 -8.30
CA ILE A 59 -16.41 17.01 -9.09
C ILE A 59 -17.88 16.71 -8.85
N ASN A 60 -18.68 17.76 -8.73
CA ASN A 60 -20.13 17.67 -8.54
C ASN A 60 -20.91 17.81 -9.85
N LYS A 61 -20.23 18.15 -10.94
CA LYS A 61 -20.79 18.36 -12.27
C LYS A 61 -20.06 17.49 -13.30
N ALA A 62 -20.33 17.68 -14.58
CA ALA A 62 -19.57 17.03 -15.64
C ALA A 62 -18.09 17.47 -15.61
N VAL A 63 -17.19 16.54 -15.88
CA VAL A 63 -15.75 16.84 -15.98
C VAL A 63 -15.54 17.81 -17.15
N PRO A 64 -14.78 18.91 -16.96
CA PRO A 64 -14.51 19.87 -18.03
C PRO A 64 -13.79 19.20 -19.21
N ILE A 65 -14.18 19.55 -20.44
CA ILE A 65 -13.61 18.97 -21.67
C ILE A 65 -12.10 19.21 -21.74
N TRP A 66 -11.62 20.38 -21.36
CA TRP A 66 -10.18 20.67 -21.35
C TRP A 66 -9.42 19.73 -20.43
N PHE A 67 -10.00 19.33 -19.32
CA PHE A 67 -9.35 18.41 -18.36
C PHE A 67 -9.32 16.97 -18.89
N THR A 68 -10.42 16.51 -19.49
CA THR A 68 -10.45 15.17 -20.15
C THR A 68 -9.46 15.07 -21.29
N LYS A 69 -9.25 16.16 -22.05
CA LYS A 69 -8.22 16.22 -23.10
C LYS A 69 -6.81 16.04 -22.52
N ILE A 70 -6.50 16.74 -21.43
CA ILE A 70 -5.20 16.59 -20.74
C ILE A 70 -5.01 15.14 -20.25
N LEU A 71 -6.00 14.55 -19.60
CA LEU A 71 -5.91 13.17 -19.13
C LEU A 71 -5.64 12.20 -20.29
N SER A 72 -6.32 12.37 -21.43
CA SER A 72 -6.10 11.56 -22.63
C SER A 72 -4.72 11.78 -23.26
N GLU A 73 -4.24 13.01 -23.29
CA GLU A 73 -2.93 13.35 -23.87
C GLU A 73 -1.78 12.71 -23.10
N TYR A 74 -1.93 12.57 -21.80
CA TYR A 74 -0.93 11.95 -20.91
C TYR A 74 -1.23 10.50 -20.54
N ASP A 75 -2.16 9.85 -21.24
CA ASP A 75 -2.56 8.45 -21.00
C ASP A 75 -2.94 8.16 -19.54
N ILE A 76 -3.61 9.12 -18.88
CA ILE A 76 -4.04 8.99 -17.48
C ILE A 76 -5.44 8.40 -17.42
N TYR A 77 -5.56 7.18 -16.90
CA TYR A 77 -6.81 6.44 -16.77
C TYR A 77 -7.22 6.26 -15.31
N PRO A 78 -8.54 6.22 -15.04
CA PRO A 78 -9.02 5.97 -13.69
C PRO A 78 -8.67 4.56 -13.22
N VAL A 79 -8.24 4.47 -11.97
CA VAL A 79 -7.96 3.21 -11.29
C VAL A 79 -8.73 3.13 -9.98
N SER A 80 -9.12 1.93 -9.58
CA SER A 80 -9.68 1.72 -8.25
C SER A 80 -8.55 1.67 -7.23
N PHE A 81 -8.46 2.67 -6.36
CA PHE A 81 -7.44 2.76 -5.33
C PHE A 81 -8.05 3.19 -3.99
N SER A 82 -7.71 2.45 -2.95
CA SER A 82 -7.99 2.82 -1.57
C SER A 82 -6.70 2.69 -0.76
N LYS A 83 -6.28 3.76 -0.09
CA LYS A 83 -5.09 3.74 0.76
C LYS A 83 -5.14 2.61 1.79
N TYR A 84 -6.25 2.48 2.50
CA TYR A 84 -6.46 1.40 3.47
C TYR A 84 -6.55 0.02 2.82
N GLY A 85 -7.29 -0.09 1.70
CA GLY A 85 -7.45 -1.36 0.99
C GLY A 85 -6.14 -1.86 0.38
N THR A 86 -5.31 -0.97 -0.15
CA THR A 86 -3.99 -1.31 -0.71
C THR A 86 -3.04 -1.77 0.40
N GLU A 87 -2.98 -1.05 1.51
CA GLU A 87 -2.18 -1.43 2.68
C GLU A 87 -2.62 -2.79 3.22
N TYR A 88 -3.93 -3.00 3.39
CA TYR A 88 -4.46 -4.26 3.91
C TYR A 88 -4.12 -5.45 3.02
N LYS A 89 -4.25 -5.32 1.70
CA LYS A 89 -3.83 -6.35 0.74
C LYS A 89 -2.35 -6.69 0.88
N GLN A 90 -1.49 -5.68 0.94
CA GLN A 90 -0.04 -5.88 1.12
C GLN A 90 0.27 -6.60 2.44
N TYR A 91 -0.37 -6.19 3.52
CA TYR A 91 -0.22 -6.82 4.84
C TYR A 91 -0.61 -8.30 4.84
N ILE A 92 -1.75 -8.64 4.23
CA ILE A 92 -2.19 -10.05 4.12
C ILE A 92 -1.22 -10.86 3.27
N MET A 93 -0.79 -10.34 2.12
CA MET A 93 0.16 -11.05 1.24
C MET A 93 1.50 -11.31 1.93
N GLU A 94 2.03 -10.38 2.70
CA GLU A 94 3.27 -10.54 3.46
C GLU A 94 3.14 -11.59 4.58
N ASN A 95 1.99 -11.61 5.25
CA ASN A 95 1.73 -12.61 6.29
C ASN A 95 1.56 -14.02 5.70
N LEU A 96 0.96 -14.17 4.52
CA LEU A 96 0.86 -15.45 3.83
C LEU A 96 2.23 -15.96 3.42
N LYS A 97 3.06 -15.12 2.79
CA LYS A 97 4.45 -15.48 2.42
C LYS A 97 5.26 -15.95 3.63
N ARG A 98 5.19 -15.23 4.76
CA ARG A 98 5.88 -15.63 6.00
C ARG A 98 5.42 -16.99 6.53
N LYS A 99 4.14 -17.31 6.41
CA LYS A 99 3.61 -18.63 6.81
C LYS A 99 4.15 -19.75 5.91
N ASP A 100 4.17 -19.53 4.61
CA ASP A 100 4.69 -20.50 3.64
C ASP A 100 6.19 -20.76 3.86
N GLU A 101 6.99 -19.72 4.07
CA GLU A 101 8.41 -19.83 4.41
C GLU A 101 8.63 -20.61 5.71
N PHE A 102 7.81 -20.35 6.73
CA PHE A 102 7.89 -21.04 8.02
C PHE A 102 7.51 -22.53 7.90
N VAL A 103 6.48 -22.86 7.10
CA VAL A 103 6.08 -24.25 6.83
C VAL A 103 7.20 -24.99 6.10
N CYS A 104 7.79 -24.41 5.06
CA CYS A 104 8.92 -24.98 4.33
C CYS A 104 10.12 -25.23 5.24
N LEU A 105 10.47 -24.27 6.10
CA LEU A 105 11.58 -24.43 7.04
C LEU A 105 11.34 -25.57 8.02
N ASN A 106 10.15 -25.67 8.58
CA ASN A 106 9.81 -26.75 9.51
C ASN A 106 9.84 -28.13 8.85
N GLN A 107 9.36 -28.26 7.61
CA GLN A 107 9.45 -29.49 6.85
C GLN A 107 10.90 -29.90 6.61
N PHE A 108 11.76 -28.95 6.24
CA PHE A 108 13.18 -29.19 6.05
C PHE A 108 13.88 -29.66 7.34
N LEU A 109 13.60 -29.01 8.48
CA LEU A 109 14.15 -29.39 9.78
C LEU A 109 13.69 -30.79 10.23
N GLN A 110 12.43 -31.15 10.00
CA GLN A 110 11.93 -32.50 10.29
C GLN A 110 12.63 -33.58 9.45
N GLN A 111 12.89 -33.32 8.16
CA GLN A 111 13.63 -34.26 7.31
C GLN A 111 15.06 -34.46 7.82
N GLN A 112 15.74 -33.40 8.27
CA GLN A 112 17.08 -33.51 8.83
C GLN A 112 17.12 -34.37 10.11
N GLN A 113 16.16 -34.22 11.01
CA GLN A 113 16.06 -35.04 12.23
C GLN A 113 15.82 -36.50 11.90
N THR A 114 14.99 -36.81 10.89
CA THR A 114 14.75 -38.20 10.45
C THR A 114 16.00 -38.85 9.90
N ILE A 115 16.79 -38.14 9.09
CA ILE A 115 18.05 -38.63 8.54
C ILE A 115 19.04 -38.92 9.67
N GLN A 116 19.17 -38.04 10.67
CA GLN A 116 20.06 -38.25 11.81
C GLN A 116 19.65 -39.47 12.65
N SER A 117 18.36 -39.67 12.88
CA SER A 117 17.87 -40.85 13.61
C SER A 117 18.15 -42.17 12.88
N VAL A 118 18.02 -42.20 11.56
CA VAL A 118 18.33 -43.38 10.74
C VAL A 118 19.83 -43.70 10.79
N LEU A 119 20.70 -42.69 10.70
CA LEU A 119 22.17 -42.88 10.79
C LEU A 119 22.60 -43.35 12.18
N ALA A 120 21.96 -42.91 13.25
CA ALA A 120 22.25 -43.33 14.63
C ALA A 120 21.88 -44.80 14.90
N HIS A 121 20.93 -45.38 14.16
CA HIS A 121 20.54 -46.79 14.30
C HIS A 121 21.38 -47.75 13.45
N GLN A 122 22.26 -47.23 12.57
CA GLN A 122 23.20 -48.04 11.76
C GLN A 122 24.60 -48.17 12.40
N CYS A 123 24.82 -47.48 13.48
CA CYS A 123 25.98 -47.64 14.34
C CYS A 123 25.67 -48.51 15.56
#